data_53f4850b14d3fff3e5d3d20a170cabde
#
_entry.id   53f4850b14d3fff3e5d3d20a170cabde
#
_cell.length_a   1.000
_cell.length_b   1.000
_cell.length_c   1.000
_cell.angle_alpha   90.00
_cell.angle_beta   90.00
_cell.angle_gamma   90.00
#
_symmetry.space_group_name_H-M   'P 1'
#
loop_
_entity.id
_entity.type
_entity.pdbx_description
1 polymer ?
#
loop_
_entity_poly.entity_id
_entity_poly.type
_entity_poly.pdbx_seq_one_letter_code
_entity_poly.pdbx_strand_id
1 'polypeptide(L)'
;MPEIENHLGTLRQKRGISAAELARTAGVTRQTIYAMEAGSYIPNTAVALRLAQALEVKVEDLFALPQAEPVGLRSEEATLLPGSDALHPGQPVQLCRVNKRLVASPPSPVPWYFPVSDAVVASKLPKNGRTDVQVFDAGDDFRNRILIAGCDPGISVLAHHLQSAGVELVLAHRNSSQSLKLLKEGCVHIAGTHLRDESSGETNLPEIGRMFPRNSVAVITFAVWEEGIVTATGNPKSIKAIEDLARRDVTIVNREKGAGSRALLDSNLKRLKIDSKNVKGYDRVAPGHLQAAWHVQSGQADCCIATRAAARVFGLGFIPLLSERYDLAIRRQHLDMPSIQTLLDTLNRSNYRRELESLGGYDTRAAGQRLL
;
A
#
# COMPACT_ATOMS: atom_id res chain seq x y z
N MET A 1 -25.15 28.04 6.47
CA MET A 1 -25.55 26.69 6.09
C MET A 1 -25.51 26.65 4.58
N PRO A 2 -25.08 25.61 3.91
CA PRO A 2 -25.20 25.56 2.46
C PRO A 2 -26.68 25.67 2.10
N GLU A 3 -27.02 26.61 1.19
CA GLU A 3 -28.36 26.75 0.68
C GLU A 3 -28.74 25.47 -0.07
N ILE A 4 -29.95 24.97 0.18
CA ILE A 4 -30.48 23.81 -0.53
C ILE A 4 -30.98 24.27 -1.89
N GLU A 5 -30.52 23.68 -2.97
CA GLU A 5 -31.11 23.85 -4.28
C GLU A 5 -32.52 23.26 -4.28
N ASN A 6 -33.50 24.06 -4.73
CA ASN A 6 -34.90 23.74 -4.61
C ASN A 6 -35.58 23.77 -5.98
N HIS A 7 -36.01 22.64 -6.44
CA HIS A 7 -36.67 22.46 -7.74
C HIS A 7 -38.18 22.20 -7.64
N LEU A 8 -38.76 22.28 -6.41
CA LEU A 8 -40.17 21.94 -6.15
C LEU A 8 -41.14 22.70 -7.05
N GLY A 9 -40.98 24.02 -7.15
CA GLY A 9 -41.85 24.85 -7.95
C GLY A 9 -41.79 24.54 -9.45
N THR A 10 -40.59 24.35 -9.97
CA THR A 10 -40.36 23.99 -11.36
C THR A 10 -40.96 22.62 -11.71
N LEU A 11 -40.76 21.62 -10.88
CA LEU A 11 -41.27 20.27 -11.12
C LEU A 11 -42.78 20.19 -10.97
N ARG A 12 -43.37 20.90 -9.98
CA ARG A 12 -44.83 21.01 -9.82
C ARG A 12 -45.46 21.62 -11.07
N GLN A 13 -44.94 22.76 -11.55
CA GLN A 13 -45.44 23.44 -12.75
C GLN A 13 -45.32 22.55 -14.00
N LYS A 14 -44.20 21.88 -14.16
CA LYS A 14 -43.97 20.96 -15.28
C LYS A 14 -44.95 19.76 -15.29
N ARG A 15 -45.42 19.33 -14.12
CA ARG A 15 -46.43 18.28 -13.95
C ARG A 15 -47.88 18.82 -14.02
N GLY A 16 -48.08 20.14 -14.14
CA GLY A 16 -49.39 20.75 -14.19
C GLY A 16 -50.20 20.68 -12.91
N ILE A 17 -49.56 20.39 -11.77
CA ILE A 17 -50.21 20.22 -10.47
C ILE A 17 -50.34 21.59 -9.78
N SER A 18 -51.52 21.91 -9.26
CA SER A 18 -51.74 23.15 -8.50
C SER A 18 -51.08 23.06 -7.10
N ALA A 19 -50.68 24.22 -6.57
CA ALA A 19 -50.12 24.25 -5.20
C ALA A 19 -51.12 23.78 -4.13
N ALA A 20 -52.42 23.98 -4.36
CA ALA A 20 -53.48 23.51 -3.47
C ALA A 20 -53.62 21.96 -3.51
N GLU A 21 -53.51 21.39 -4.67
CA GLU A 21 -53.55 19.92 -4.86
C GLU A 21 -52.34 19.25 -4.25
N LEU A 22 -51.16 19.77 -4.52
CA LEU A 22 -49.91 19.25 -3.95
C LEU A 22 -49.90 19.35 -2.41
N ALA A 23 -50.42 20.46 -1.86
CA ALA A 23 -50.58 20.68 -0.43
C ALA A 23 -51.44 19.61 0.23
N ARG A 24 -52.59 19.31 -0.38
CA ARG A 24 -53.51 18.27 0.09
C ARG A 24 -52.81 16.88 0.13
N THR A 25 -52.12 16.52 -0.94
CA THR A 25 -51.43 15.22 -1.05
C THR A 25 -50.28 15.13 -0.06
N ALA A 26 -49.53 16.20 0.12
CA ALA A 26 -48.38 16.20 1.06
C ALA A 26 -48.80 16.42 2.53
N GLY A 27 -50.07 16.72 2.81
CA GLY A 27 -50.57 16.96 4.16
C GLY A 27 -50.07 18.28 4.78
N VAL A 28 -49.94 19.33 3.96
CA VAL A 28 -49.46 20.65 4.38
C VAL A 28 -50.42 21.75 3.86
N THR A 29 -50.22 22.99 4.26
CA THR A 29 -51.03 24.13 3.72
C THR A 29 -50.48 24.59 2.37
N ARG A 30 -51.35 25.25 1.56
CA ARG A 30 -50.94 25.90 0.32
C ARG A 30 -49.82 26.93 0.55
N GLN A 31 -49.92 27.68 1.66
CA GLN A 31 -48.87 28.65 2.04
C GLN A 31 -47.54 27.99 2.31
N THR A 32 -47.57 26.81 2.93
CA THR A 32 -46.35 26.00 3.18
C THR A 32 -45.70 25.56 1.87
N ILE A 33 -46.49 25.20 0.84
CA ILE A 33 -45.95 24.89 -0.49
C ILE A 33 -45.22 26.10 -1.07
N TYR A 34 -45.84 27.28 -1.04
CA TYR A 34 -45.18 28.50 -1.55
C TYR A 34 -43.96 28.89 -0.74
N ALA A 35 -43.96 28.70 0.57
CA ALA A 35 -42.79 28.96 1.42
C ALA A 35 -41.63 27.98 1.11
N MET A 36 -41.96 26.71 0.82
CA MET A 36 -40.97 25.74 0.34
C MET A 36 -40.43 26.13 -1.04
N GLU A 37 -41.29 26.46 -2.01
CA GLU A 37 -40.88 26.88 -3.35
C GLU A 37 -40.01 28.14 -3.34
N ALA A 38 -40.26 29.04 -2.42
CA ALA A 38 -39.46 30.25 -2.21
C ALA A 38 -38.16 30.01 -1.40
N GLY A 39 -37.90 28.79 -0.95
CA GLY A 39 -36.73 28.49 -0.13
C GLY A 39 -36.76 28.99 1.31
N SER A 40 -37.88 29.65 1.71
CA SER A 40 -38.03 30.20 3.06
C SER A 40 -38.45 29.18 4.12
N TYR A 41 -38.78 27.95 3.71
CA TYR A 41 -39.10 26.83 4.58
C TYR A 41 -38.55 25.54 4.03
N ILE A 42 -37.82 24.79 4.86
CA ILE A 42 -37.26 23.48 4.51
C ILE A 42 -38.20 22.40 5.07
N PRO A 43 -38.74 21.50 4.23
CA PRO A 43 -39.61 20.43 4.71
C PRO A 43 -38.85 19.42 5.59
N ASN A 44 -39.56 18.84 6.53
CA ASN A 44 -39.03 17.65 7.20
C ASN A 44 -39.06 16.45 6.24
N THR A 45 -38.33 15.36 6.60
CA THR A 45 -38.19 14.18 5.76
C THR A 45 -39.53 13.58 5.33
N ALA A 46 -40.53 13.53 6.23
CA ALA A 46 -41.83 12.96 5.91
C ALA A 46 -42.59 13.77 4.84
N VAL A 47 -42.53 15.10 4.92
CA VAL A 47 -43.13 15.99 3.91
C VAL A 47 -42.38 15.91 2.59
N ALA A 48 -41.04 15.87 2.63
CA ALA A 48 -40.20 15.73 1.42
C ALA A 48 -40.51 14.41 0.67
N LEU A 49 -40.63 13.31 1.36
CA LEU A 49 -41.00 12.03 0.76
C LEU A 49 -42.40 12.01 0.15
N ARG A 50 -43.41 12.66 0.79
CA ARG A 50 -44.77 12.77 0.24
C ARG A 50 -44.81 13.68 -1.00
N LEU A 51 -44.03 14.76 -1.01
CA LEU A 51 -43.89 15.63 -2.17
C LEU A 51 -43.26 14.88 -3.36
N ALA A 52 -42.17 14.13 -3.11
CA ALA A 52 -41.51 13.31 -4.12
C ALA A 52 -42.45 12.26 -4.70
N GLN A 53 -43.21 11.56 -3.83
CA GLN A 53 -44.23 10.60 -4.25
C GLN A 53 -45.34 11.22 -5.06
N ALA A 54 -45.87 12.38 -4.62
CA ALA A 54 -46.94 13.10 -5.32
C ALA A 54 -46.52 13.61 -6.71
N LEU A 55 -45.23 13.91 -6.89
CA LEU A 55 -44.65 14.36 -8.14
C LEU A 55 -43.97 13.24 -8.95
N GLU A 56 -43.98 12.00 -8.45
CA GLU A 56 -43.36 10.84 -9.06
C GLU A 56 -41.88 11.08 -9.43
N VAL A 57 -41.13 11.64 -8.51
CA VAL A 57 -39.69 11.92 -8.61
C VAL A 57 -38.98 11.45 -7.35
N LYS A 58 -37.64 11.46 -7.34
CA LYS A 58 -36.87 11.24 -6.12
C LYS A 58 -36.81 12.53 -5.27
N VAL A 59 -36.54 12.38 -3.97
CA VAL A 59 -36.39 13.54 -3.08
C VAL A 59 -35.20 14.40 -3.53
N GLU A 60 -34.15 13.79 -4.03
CA GLU A 60 -32.94 14.43 -4.54
C GLU A 60 -33.20 15.26 -5.80
N ASP A 61 -34.26 14.94 -6.57
CA ASP A 61 -34.70 15.72 -7.71
C ASP A 61 -35.42 17.00 -7.28
N LEU A 62 -36.02 17.02 -6.07
CA LEU A 62 -36.72 18.14 -5.48
C LEU A 62 -35.80 19.07 -4.70
N PHE A 63 -34.92 18.46 -3.88
CA PHE A 63 -34.08 19.19 -2.94
C PHE A 63 -32.68 18.58 -3.03
N ALA A 64 -31.73 19.33 -3.54
CA ALA A 64 -30.34 18.92 -3.62
C ALA A 64 -29.48 19.86 -2.76
N LEU A 65 -28.40 19.32 -2.18
CA LEU A 65 -27.32 20.17 -1.72
C LEU A 65 -26.64 20.73 -2.96
N PRO A 66 -26.22 22.01 -2.97
CA PRO A 66 -25.43 22.54 -4.06
C PRO A 66 -24.29 21.53 -4.31
N GLN A 67 -24.25 20.96 -5.50
CA GLN A 67 -23.10 20.14 -5.85
C GLN A 67 -21.90 21.07 -5.73
N ALA A 68 -20.98 20.75 -4.83
CA ALA A 68 -19.64 21.32 -4.93
C ALA A 68 -19.25 21.17 -6.39
N GLU A 69 -18.93 22.29 -7.06
CA GLU A 69 -18.47 22.23 -8.45
C GLU A 69 -17.54 21.05 -8.57
N PRO A 70 -17.59 20.24 -9.65
CA PRO A 70 -16.68 19.11 -9.82
C PRO A 70 -15.30 19.71 -9.60
N VAL A 71 -14.69 19.36 -8.46
CA VAL A 71 -13.43 19.95 -8.02
C VAL A 71 -12.47 19.56 -9.11
N GLY A 72 -12.16 20.55 -9.96
CA GLY A 72 -11.28 20.33 -11.11
C GLY A 72 -10.01 19.68 -10.60
N LEU A 73 -9.42 18.78 -11.37
CA LEU A 73 -8.18 18.09 -11.03
C LEU A 73 -7.22 19.06 -10.35
N ARG A 74 -7.02 18.91 -9.05
CA ARG A 74 -6.15 19.80 -8.27
C ARG A 74 -4.71 19.50 -8.63
N SER A 75 -3.96 20.50 -9.07
CA SER A 75 -2.53 20.36 -9.29
C SER A 75 -1.79 20.66 -8.00
N GLU A 76 -0.95 19.71 -7.55
CA GLU A 76 -0.05 19.89 -6.40
C GLU A 76 1.39 19.53 -6.75
N GLU A 77 2.34 20.21 -6.12
CA GLU A 77 3.74 19.80 -6.18
C GLU A 77 3.98 18.65 -5.20
N ALA A 78 4.52 17.55 -5.71
CA ALA A 78 4.88 16.37 -4.92
C ALA A 78 6.36 16.05 -5.07
N THR A 79 6.95 15.53 -3.99
CA THR A 79 8.30 14.96 -4.01
C THR A 79 8.21 13.53 -4.53
N LEU A 80 8.89 13.22 -5.63
CA LEU A 80 8.97 11.86 -6.12
C LEU A 80 9.78 10.99 -5.16
N LEU A 81 9.28 9.80 -4.84
CA LEU A 81 9.98 8.85 -3.98
C LEU A 81 11.33 8.46 -4.61
N PRO A 82 12.48 8.69 -3.92
CA PRO A 82 13.80 8.38 -4.46
C PRO A 82 13.94 6.90 -4.87
N GLY A 83 14.72 6.66 -5.93
CA GLY A 83 14.91 5.31 -6.47
C GLY A 83 13.72 4.78 -7.29
N SER A 84 12.75 5.63 -7.61
CA SER A 84 11.75 5.34 -8.63
C SER A 84 12.34 5.60 -10.01
N ASP A 85 11.92 4.81 -10.99
CA ASP A 85 12.26 5.06 -12.39
C ASP A 85 11.74 6.43 -12.85
N ALA A 86 12.30 6.96 -13.93
CA ALA A 86 11.84 8.21 -14.49
C ALA A 86 10.35 8.11 -14.85
N LEU A 87 9.52 8.96 -14.22
CA LEU A 87 8.10 9.01 -14.49
C LEU A 87 7.81 9.85 -15.73
N HIS A 88 6.82 9.41 -16.48
CA HIS A 88 6.30 10.10 -17.64
C HIS A 88 4.98 10.83 -17.31
N PRO A 89 4.66 11.92 -18.03
CA PRO A 89 3.35 12.56 -17.92
C PRO A 89 2.21 11.55 -18.13
N GLY A 90 1.17 11.65 -17.32
CA GLY A 90 0.04 10.70 -17.32
C GLY A 90 0.27 9.42 -16.53
N GLN A 91 1.46 9.16 -16.02
CA GLN A 91 1.75 7.97 -15.22
C GLN A 91 1.09 8.05 -13.85
N PRO A 92 0.40 6.98 -13.38
CA PRO A 92 -0.28 6.96 -12.10
C PRO A 92 0.68 6.96 -10.93
N VAL A 93 0.30 7.66 -9.85
CA VAL A 93 1.03 7.69 -8.57
C VAL A 93 0.08 7.60 -7.39
N GLN A 94 0.55 6.99 -6.31
CA GLN A 94 -0.09 7.05 -5.00
C GLN A 94 0.54 8.20 -4.20
N LEU A 95 -0.27 8.88 -3.41
CA LEU A 95 0.14 10.05 -2.64
C LEU A 95 0.09 9.76 -1.13
N CYS A 96 1.06 10.29 -0.42
CA CYS A 96 1.09 10.23 1.05
C CYS A 96 1.81 11.46 1.61
N ARG A 97 1.30 12.01 2.73
CA ARG A 97 1.99 13.10 3.44
C ARG A 97 2.99 12.55 4.46
N VAL A 98 4.27 12.79 4.22
CA VAL A 98 5.36 12.41 5.12
C VAL A 98 6.11 13.67 5.55
N ASN A 99 6.23 13.93 6.84
CA ASN A 99 6.92 15.14 7.36
C ASN A 99 6.45 16.45 6.69
N LYS A 100 5.15 16.65 6.54
CA LYS A 100 4.51 17.82 5.89
C LYS A 100 4.78 17.93 4.37
N ARG A 101 5.50 17.00 3.75
CA ARG A 101 5.71 16.94 2.30
C ARG A 101 4.71 15.96 1.67
N LEU A 102 4.19 16.31 0.51
CA LEU A 102 3.47 15.35 -0.32
C LEU A 102 4.50 14.50 -1.06
N VAL A 103 4.43 13.19 -0.87
CA VAL A 103 5.32 12.20 -1.52
C VAL A 103 4.51 11.45 -2.56
N ALA A 104 4.98 11.44 -3.79
CA ALA A 104 4.42 10.66 -4.89
C ALA A 104 5.21 9.37 -5.06
N SER A 105 4.55 8.24 -4.89
CA SER A 105 5.10 6.89 -5.04
C SER A 105 4.45 6.22 -6.25
N PRO A 106 5.20 5.87 -7.31
CA PRO A 106 4.66 5.05 -8.36
C PRO A 106 4.30 3.67 -7.79
N PRO A 107 3.09 3.18 -8.01
CA PRO A 107 2.71 1.84 -7.59
C PRO A 107 3.51 0.79 -8.36
N SER A 108 3.76 -0.36 -7.73
CA SER A 108 4.38 -1.49 -8.43
C SER A 108 3.42 -2.02 -9.49
N PRO A 109 3.80 -2.04 -10.77
CA PRO A 109 2.93 -2.55 -11.81
C PRO A 109 2.71 -4.04 -11.64
N VAL A 110 1.46 -4.47 -11.75
CA VAL A 110 1.07 -5.88 -11.82
C VAL A 110 0.40 -6.14 -13.17
N PRO A 111 0.71 -7.25 -13.86
CA PRO A 111 0.28 -7.48 -15.24
C PRO A 111 -1.24 -7.50 -15.45
N TRP A 112 -2.02 -7.76 -14.40
CA TRP A 112 -3.44 -8.08 -14.47
C TRP A 112 -4.37 -7.01 -13.95
N TYR A 113 -3.86 -6.01 -13.23
CA TYR A 113 -4.66 -4.97 -12.59
C TYR A 113 -4.06 -3.60 -12.80
N PHE A 114 -4.92 -2.60 -12.98
CA PHE A 114 -4.49 -1.24 -12.80
C PHE A 114 -4.18 -1.02 -11.31
N PRO A 115 -3.02 -0.47 -10.98
CA PRO A 115 -2.71 -0.14 -9.60
C PRO A 115 -3.65 0.95 -9.10
N VAL A 116 -4.03 0.87 -7.84
CA VAL A 116 -4.71 1.97 -7.15
C VAL A 116 -3.80 3.19 -7.23
N SER A 117 -4.37 4.34 -7.59
CA SER A 117 -3.64 5.60 -7.73
C SER A 117 -4.52 6.76 -7.31
N ASP A 118 -3.90 7.83 -6.82
CA ASP A 118 -4.56 9.03 -6.31
C ASP A 118 -4.40 10.20 -7.28
N ALA A 119 -3.42 10.10 -8.14
CA ALA A 119 -3.05 11.17 -9.06
C ALA A 119 -2.31 10.60 -10.29
N VAL A 120 -2.17 11.44 -11.30
CA VAL A 120 -1.24 11.24 -12.41
C VAL A 120 -0.16 12.32 -12.39
N VAL A 121 1.01 11.98 -12.89
CA VAL A 121 2.08 12.95 -13.14
C VAL A 121 1.60 13.94 -14.18
N ALA A 122 1.73 15.24 -13.90
CA ALA A 122 1.37 16.30 -14.83
C ALA A 122 2.38 16.37 -16.02
N SER A 123 2.08 17.22 -16.99
CA SER A 123 2.86 17.36 -18.24
C SER A 123 4.33 17.76 -18.07
N LYS A 124 4.75 18.19 -16.89
CA LYS A 124 6.13 18.59 -16.60
C LYS A 124 6.96 17.41 -16.14
N LEU A 125 8.11 17.20 -16.77
CA LEU A 125 9.11 16.22 -16.32
C LEU A 125 9.62 16.59 -14.92
N PRO A 126 9.88 15.59 -14.05
CA PRO A 126 10.40 15.81 -12.71
C PRO A 126 11.71 16.60 -12.73
N LYS A 127 11.77 17.72 -12.00
CA LYS A 127 12.98 18.51 -11.77
C LYS A 127 13.38 18.37 -10.31
N ASN A 128 14.64 18.11 -10.03
CA ASN A 128 15.20 18.04 -8.66
C ASN A 128 14.41 17.11 -7.72
N GLY A 129 13.89 15.99 -8.21
CA GLY A 129 13.09 15.06 -7.40
C GLY A 129 11.68 15.54 -7.08
N ARG A 130 11.19 16.62 -7.71
CA ARG A 130 9.83 17.14 -7.56
C ARG A 130 9.09 17.11 -8.87
N THR A 131 7.81 16.84 -8.83
CA THR A 131 6.91 16.84 -9.99
C THR A 131 5.55 17.42 -9.59
N ASP A 132 4.87 18.03 -10.57
CA ASP A 132 3.46 18.38 -10.39
C ASP A 132 2.60 17.14 -10.62
N VAL A 133 1.61 16.94 -9.79
CA VAL A 133 0.64 15.85 -9.90
C VAL A 133 -0.78 16.41 -10.00
N GLN A 134 -1.59 15.78 -10.82
CA GLN A 134 -3.03 16.05 -10.91
C GLN A 134 -3.76 15.05 -10.03
N VAL A 135 -4.27 15.53 -8.90
CA VAL A 135 -4.98 14.73 -7.88
C VAL A 135 -6.41 14.50 -8.32
N PHE A 136 -6.90 13.25 -8.22
CA PHE A 136 -8.24 12.86 -8.65
C PHE A 136 -9.33 13.30 -7.66
N ASP A 137 -9.05 13.20 -6.36
CA ASP A 137 -9.95 13.65 -5.30
C ASP A 137 -9.33 14.85 -4.57
N ALA A 138 -9.80 16.04 -4.89
CA ALA A 138 -9.29 17.25 -4.28
C ALA A 138 -9.70 17.43 -2.80
N GLY A 139 -10.63 16.62 -2.30
CA GLY A 139 -11.06 16.60 -0.89
C GLY A 139 -10.15 15.78 0.00
N ASP A 140 -9.38 14.84 -0.55
CA ASP A 140 -8.45 14.01 0.24
C ASP A 140 -7.18 14.80 0.60
N ASP A 141 -6.87 14.86 1.88
CA ASP A 141 -5.65 15.51 2.40
C ASP A 141 -4.51 14.52 2.66
N PHE A 142 -4.72 13.23 2.41
CA PHE A 142 -3.78 12.12 2.55
C PHE A 142 -3.16 11.98 3.96
N ARG A 143 -3.85 12.48 5.01
CA ARG A 143 -3.30 12.48 6.39
C ARG A 143 -3.45 11.14 7.09
N ASN A 144 -4.50 10.37 6.76
CA ASN A 144 -4.75 9.08 7.40
C ASN A 144 -4.09 7.92 6.65
N ARG A 145 -2.90 8.17 6.12
CA ARG A 145 -2.12 7.21 5.33
C ARG A 145 -0.77 6.96 5.94
N ILE A 146 -0.28 5.73 5.75
CA ILE A 146 1.08 5.31 6.12
C ILE A 146 1.81 4.94 4.84
N LEU A 147 2.98 5.54 4.59
CA LEU A 147 3.88 5.12 3.53
C LEU A 147 4.95 4.21 4.12
N ILE A 148 4.94 2.95 3.71
CA ILE A 148 5.94 1.93 4.06
C ILE A 148 6.83 1.64 2.85
N ALA A 149 8.13 1.62 3.04
CA ALA A 149 9.07 1.00 2.11
C ALA A 149 9.46 -0.39 2.64
N GLY A 150 9.30 -1.44 1.82
CA GLY A 150 9.61 -2.81 2.24
C GLY A 150 9.39 -3.82 1.13
N CYS A 151 9.76 -5.08 1.38
CA CYS A 151 9.68 -6.15 0.40
C CYS A 151 8.90 -7.40 0.89
N ASP A 152 8.39 -7.39 2.11
CA ASP A 152 7.64 -8.51 2.68
C ASP A 152 6.26 -8.63 2.03
N PRO A 153 5.91 -9.77 1.41
CA PRO A 153 4.57 -10.00 0.87
C PRO A 153 3.47 -9.93 1.93
N GLY A 154 3.75 -10.26 3.18
CA GLY A 154 2.81 -10.23 4.30
C GLY A 154 2.34 -8.81 4.68
N ILE A 155 3.01 -7.76 4.20
CA ILE A 155 2.54 -6.37 4.37
C ILE A 155 1.15 -6.17 3.75
N SER A 156 0.77 -6.95 2.74
CA SER A 156 -0.57 -6.91 2.16
C SER A 156 -1.67 -7.32 3.15
N VAL A 157 -1.39 -8.28 4.03
CA VAL A 157 -2.31 -8.67 5.12
C VAL A 157 -2.45 -7.52 6.12
N LEU A 158 -1.33 -6.89 6.50
CA LEU A 158 -1.37 -5.71 7.36
C LEU A 158 -2.19 -4.58 6.73
N ALA A 159 -2.00 -4.32 5.43
CA ALA A 159 -2.75 -3.30 4.69
C ALA A 159 -4.26 -3.56 4.72
N HIS A 160 -4.69 -4.82 4.53
CA HIS A 160 -6.10 -5.22 4.60
C HIS A 160 -6.72 -4.92 5.98
N HIS A 161 -6.02 -5.29 7.05
CA HIS A 161 -6.49 -5.03 8.42
C HIS A 161 -6.51 -3.54 8.77
N LEU A 162 -5.55 -2.77 8.29
CA LEU A 162 -5.49 -1.31 8.47
C LEU A 162 -6.62 -0.60 7.75
N GLN A 163 -6.92 -1.00 6.51
CA GLN A 163 -8.02 -0.46 5.73
C GLN A 163 -9.35 -0.64 6.46
N SER A 164 -9.58 -1.81 7.07
CA SER A 164 -10.76 -2.08 7.91
C SER A 164 -10.85 -1.19 9.16
N ALA A 165 -9.72 -0.61 9.58
CA ALA A 165 -9.63 0.35 10.69
C ALA A 165 -9.58 1.82 10.21
N GLY A 166 -9.86 2.08 8.93
CA GLY A 166 -9.87 3.41 8.34
C GLY A 166 -8.47 4.00 8.09
N VAL A 167 -7.41 3.19 8.09
CA VAL A 167 -6.04 3.62 7.79
C VAL A 167 -5.60 3.02 6.46
N GLU A 168 -5.18 3.85 5.54
CA GLU A 168 -4.66 3.42 4.25
C GLU A 168 -3.14 3.23 4.28
N LEU A 169 -2.66 2.12 3.74
CA LEU A 169 -1.25 1.81 3.65
C LEU A 169 -0.79 1.90 2.19
N VAL A 170 0.12 2.81 1.92
CA VAL A 170 0.83 2.94 0.64
C VAL A 170 2.13 2.14 0.73
N LEU A 171 2.30 1.14 -0.12
CA LEU A 171 3.48 0.29 -0.13
C LEU A 171 4.42 0.68 -1.28
N ALA A 172 5.59 1.20 -0.93
CA ALA A 172 6.71 1.35 -1.85
C ALA A 172 7.57 0.08 -1.78
N HIS A 173 7.51 -0.74 -2.82
CA HIS A 173 8.28 -1.97 -2.87
C HIS A 173 9.78 -1.65 -3.00
N ARG A 174 10.55 -1.89 -1.92
CA ARG A 174 12.00 -1.60 -1.84
C ARG A 174 12.68 -2.69 -1.01
N ASN A 175 13.93 -3.01 -1.33
CA ASN A 175 14.74 -3.88 -0.49
C ASN A 175 15.13 -3.19 0.83
N SER A 176 15.66 -3.96 1.76
CA SER A 176 15.96 -3.50 3.13
C SER A 176 16.88 -2.28 3.17
N SER A 177 17.96 -2.28 2.38
CA SER A 177 18.92 -1.14 2.36
C SER A 177 18.29 0.13 1.79
N GLN A 178 17.51 0.00 0.72
CA GLN A 178 16.78 1.13 0.12
C GLN A 178 15.71 1.67 1.08
N SER A 179 14.99 0.78 1.77
CA SER A 179 13.96 1.16 2.74
C SER A 179 14.55 1.99 3.89
N LEU A 180 15.64 1.55 4.48
CA LEU A 180 16.34 2.28 5.54
C LEU A 180 16.87 3.64 5.05
N LYS A 181 17.38 3.71 3.81
CA LYS A 181 17.81 4.98 3.20
C LYS A 181 16.64 5.95 3.06
N LEU A 182 15.49 5.51 2.54
CA LEU A 182 14.29 6.33 2.42
C LEU A 182 13.76 6.82 3.78
N LEU A 183 13.83 5.97 4.81
CA LEU A 183 13.50 6.36 6.17
C LEU A 183 14.46 7.45 6.70
N LYS A 184 15.76 7.31 6.44
CA LYS A 184 16.78 8.28 6.83
C LYS A 184 16.57 9.63 6.14
N GLU A 185 16.19 9.63 4.88
CA GLU A 185 15.86 10.83 4.09
C GLU A 185 14.50 11.44 4.47
N GLY A 186 13.71 10.75 5.31
CA GLY A 186 12.39 11.20 5.75
C GLY A 186 11.36 11.17 4.63
N CYS A 187 11.50 10.26 3.67
CA CYS A 187 10.58 10.07 2.54
C CYS A 187 9.48 9.04 2.83
N VAL A 188 9.64 8.21 3.86
CA VAL A 188 8.67 7.21 4.30
C VAL A 188 8.45 7.29 5.81
N HIS A 189 7.33 6.79 6.30
CA HIS A 189 7.05 6.67 7.73
C HIS A 189 7.75 5.47 8.35
N ILE A 190 7.80 4.36 7.60
CA ILE A 190 8.27 3.06 8.06
C ILE A 190 9.18 2.44 7.00
N ALA A 191 10.28 1.84 7.45
CA ALA A 191 11.12 0.97 6.65
C ALA A 191 11.03 -0.47 7.16
N GLY A 192 10.63 -1.39 6.29
CA GLY A 192 10.72 -2.82 6.54
C GLY A 192 12.11 -3.35 6.19
N THR A 193 12.70 -4.17 7.04
CA THR A 193 14.07 -4.63 6.90
C THR A 193 14.31 -6.03 7.46
N HIS A 194 15.18 -6.80 6.79
CA HIS A 194 15.68 -8.12 7.21
C HIS A 194 17.14 -8.27 6.80
N LEU A 195 18.02 -7.44 7.36
CA LEU A 195 19.45 -7.49 7.13
C LEU A 195 20.14 -8.25 8.26
N ARG A 196 21.07 -9.13 7.91
CA ARG A 196 21.90 -9.83 8.86
C ARG A 196 23.30 -9.27 8.83
N ASP A 197 23.84 -8.94 10.00
CA ASP A 197 25.22 -8.54 10.16
C ASP A 197 26.13 -9.78 10.14
N GLU A 198 27.07 -9.85 9.22
CA GLU A 198 27.96 -11.02 9.04
C GLU A 198 28.88 -11.25 10.25
N SER A 199 29.22 -10.20 10.99
CA SER A 199 30.18 -10.28 12.09
C SER A 199 29.55 -10.73 13.40
N SER A 200 28.37 -10.19 13.74
CA SER A 200 27.66 -10.49 14.98
C SER A 200 26.59 -11.57 14.82
N GLY A 201 26.11 -11.81 13.62
CA GLY A 201 24.95 -12.65 13.35
C GLY A 201 23.61 -12.03 13.73
N GLU A 202 23.61 -10.80 14.27
CA GLU A 202 22.41 -10.06 14.62
C GLU A 202 21.67 -9.56 13.38
N THR A 203 20.33 -9.46 13.53
CA THR A 203 19.46 -8.93 12.46
C THR A 203 19.11 -7.48 12.73
N ASN A 204 19.16 -6.65 11.69
CA ASN A 204 18.66 -5.28 11.59
C ASN A 204 19.30 -4.25 12.52
N LEU A 205 19.41 -4.54 13.84
CA LEU A 205 19.86 -3.57 14.85
C LEU A 205 21.23 -2.98 14.59
N PRO A 206 22.27 -3.76 14.19
CA PRO A 206 23.58 -3.20 13.89
C PRO A 206 23.55 -2.19 12.74
N GLU A 207 22.81 -2.48 11.66
CA GLU A 207 22.73 -1.58 10.52
C GLU A 207 21.91 -0.31 10.86
N ILE A 208 20.80 -0.47 11.59
CA ILE A 208 20.01 0.66 12.08
C ILE A 208 20.86 1.56 13.00
N GLY A 209 21.65 0.96 13.90
CA GLY A 209 22.56 1.68 14.80
C GLY A 209 23.65 2.46 14.07
N ARG A 210 24.13 1.95 12.92
CA ARG A 210 25.11 2.67 12.07
C ARG A 210 24.46 3.82 11.28
N MET A 211 23.21 3.66 10.87
CA MET A 211 22.54 4.61 9.98
C MET A 211 21.85 5.77 10.72
N PHE A 212 21.38 5.53 11.94
CA PHE A 212 20.52 6.46 12.67
C PHE A 212 21.11 6.90 14.00
N PRO A 213 20.93 8.17 14.38
CA PRO A 213 21.27 8.63 15.72
C PRO A 213 20.57 7.78 16.79
N ARG A 214 21.25 7.62 17.93
CA ARG A 214 20.69 6.87 19.07
C ARG A 214 19.32 7.45 19.45
N ASN A 215 18.37 6.59 19.72
CA ASN A 215 16.98 6.96 20.09
C ASN A 215 16.17 7.74 19.03
N SER A 216 16.59 7.81 17.77
CA SER A 216 15.81 8.50 16.72
C SER A 216 14.81 7.59 16.00
N VAL A 217 14.96 6.27 16.15
CA VAL A 217 14.14 5.25 15.51
C VAL A 217 13.67 4.24 16.56
N ALA A 218 12.42 3.81 16.46
CA ALA A 218 11.91 2.62 17.15
C ALA A 218 11.96 1.46 16.17
N VAL A 219 12.25 0.27 16.67
CA VAL A 219 12.27 -0.97 15.88
C VAL A 219 11.24 -1.93 16.47
N ILE A 220 10.28 -2.33 15.65
CA ILE A 220 9.16 -3.20 16.03
C ILE A 220 9.24 -4.46 15.19
N THR A 221 9.18 -5.62 15.82
CA THR A 221 9.14 -6.89 15.10
C THR A 221 7.81 -7.04 14.36
N PHE A 222 7.88 -7.28 13.06
CA PHE A 222 6.72 -7.63 12.23
C PHE A 222 6.42 -9.12 12.34
N ALA A 223 7.40 -9.96 12.02
CA ALA A 223 7.34 -11.41 12.16
C ALA A 223 8.73 -12.02 12.02
N VAL A 224 8.87 -13.28 12.39
CA VAL A 224 9.96 -14.14 11.92
C VAL A 224 9.44 -14.92 10.72
N TRP A 225 10.21 -15.02 9.67
CA TRP A 225 9.85 -15.75 8.46
C TRP A 225 10.91 -16.76 8.05
N GLU A 226 10.49 -17.75 7.25
CA GLU A 226 11.43 -18.69 6.66
C GLU A 226 11.87 -18.24 5.27
N GLU A 227 13.17 -18.16 5.07
CA GLU A 227 13.80 -17.93 3.78
C GLU A 227 14.51 -19.19 3.29
N GLY A 228 14.43 -19.45 1.99
CA GLY A 228 14.97 -20.68 1.43
C GLY A 228 15.03 -20.68 -0.09
N ILE A 229 15.43 -21.83 -0.64
CA ILE A 229 15.44 -22.06 -2.07
C ILE A 229 14.02 -22.41 -2.52
N VAL A 230 13.47 -21.61 -3.38
CA VAL A 230 12.20 -21.85 -4.07
C VAL A 230 12.52 -22.58 -5.38
N THR A 231 11.86 -23.71 -5.63
CA THR A 231 12.05 -24.53 -6.84
C THR A 231 10.74 -24.69 -7.58
N ALA A 232 10.80 -25.05 -8.85
CA ALA A 232 9.60 -25.46 -9.57
C ALA A 232 8.87 -26.60 -8.85
N THR A 233 7.57 -26.73 -9.08
CA THR A 233 6.70 -27.77 -8.48
C THR A 233 7.31 -29.16 -8.73
N GLY A 234 7.40 -29.96 -7.66
CA GLY A 234 8.02 -31.29 -7.73
C GLY A 234 9.55 -31.29 -7.81
N ASN A 235 10.20 -30.12 -7.80
CA ASN A 235 11.67 -29.97 -7.80
C ASN A 235 12.36 -30.83 -8.89
N PRO A 236 12.06 -30.63 -10.18
CA PRO A 236 12.53 -31.48 -11.28
C PRO A 236 14.06 -31.51 -11.42
N LYS A 237 14.75 -30.51 -10.88
CA LYS A 237 16.21 -30.44 -10.85
C LYS A 237 16.83 -31.10 -9.62
N SER A 238 16.01 -31.67 -8.73
CA SER A 238 16.50 -32.33 -7.49
C SER A 238 17.47 -31.45 -6.69
N ILE A 239 17.16 -30.14 -6.60
CA ILE A 239 17.94 -29.17 -5.83
C ILE A 239 17.72 -29.47 -4.34
N LYS A 240 18.79 -29.52 -3.54
CA LYS A 240 18.75 -29.84 -2.11
C LYS A 240 19.43 -28.77 -1.25
N ALA A 241 20.42 -28.08 -1.81
CA ALA A 241 21.25 -27.12 -1.08
C ALA A 241 21.80 -26.03 -2.01
N ILE A 242 22.48 -25.04 -1.43
CA ILE A 242 23.06 -23.90 -2.18
C ILE A 242 24.14 -24.39 -3.19
N GLU A 243 24.85 -25.46 -2.89
CA GLU A 243 25.83 -26.03 -3.78
C GLU A 243 25.28 -26.45 -5.14
N ASP A 244 24.01 -26.91 -5.16
CA ASP A 244 23.33 -27.31 -6.40
C ASP A 244 23.06 -26.11 -7.35
N LEU A 245 23.07 -24.88 -6.84
CA LEU A 245 22.87 -23.69 -7.66
C LEU A 245 24.03 -23.41 -8.63
N ALA A 246 25.21 -23.99 -8.37
CA ALA A 246 26.38 -23.91 -9.24
C ALA A 246 26.42 -25.00 -10.33
N ARG A 247 25.44 -25.90 -10.36
CA ARG A 247 25.33 -26.94 -11.40
C ARG A 247 25.04 -26.31 -12.77
N ARG A 248 25.65 -26.87 -13.82
CA ARG A 248 25.49 -26.33 -15.18
C ARG A 248 24.06 -26.40 -15.72
N ASP A 249 23.24 -27.34 -15.24
CA ASP A 249 21.87 -27.57 -15.62
C ASP A 249 20.85 -26.77 -14.79
N VAL A 250 21.31 -25.98 -13.79
CA VAL A 250 20.48 -25.15 -12.93
C VAL A 250 20.65 -23.69 -13.31
N THR A 251 19.55 -22.98 -13.48
CA THR A 251 19.52 -21.54 -13.74
C THR A 251 18.73 -20.85 -12.64
N ILE A 252 19.31 -19.83 -12.01
CA ILE A 252 18.64 -19.07 -10.98
C ILE A 252 18.13 -17.72 -11.50
N VAL A 253 17.19 -17.14 -10.77
CA VAL A 253 16.97 -15.69 -10.74
C VAL A 253 17.32 -15.18 -9.34
N ASN A 254 18.05 -14.08 -9.29
CA ASN A 254 18.59 -13.52 -8.07
C ASN A 254 17.82 -12.26 -7.66
N ARG A 255 18.08 -11.79 -6.45
CA ARG A 255 17.59 -10.50 -5.99
C ARG A 255 18.58 -9.39 -6.28
N GLU A 256 18.10 -8.17 -6.26
CA GLU A 256 18.91 -6.97 -6.43
C GLU A 256 19.90 -6.78 -5.25
N LYS A 257 20.99 -6.03 -5.50
CA LYS A 257 21.94 -5.66 -4.43
C LYS A 257 21.23 -4.88 -3.32
N GLY A 258 21.52 -5.22 -2.07
CA GLY A 258 20.90 -4.63 -0.89
C GLY A 258 19.65 -5.39 -0.40
N ALA A 259 19.24 -6.46 -1.08
CA ALA A 259 18.23 -7.39 -0.57
C ALA A 259 18.89 -8.43 0.36
N GLY A 260 18.19 -8.82 1.45
CA GLY A 260 18.66 -9.85 2.38
C GLY A 260 18.88 -11.19 1.70
N SER A 261 17.95 -11.63 0.84
CA SER A 261 18.10 -12.88 0.07
C SER A 261 19.35 -12.91 -0.82
N ARG A 262 19.72 -11.74 -1.38
CA ARG A 262 20.97 -11.62 -2.13
C ARG A 262 22.18 -11.78 -1.22
N ALA A 263 22.17 -11.10 -0.08
CA ALA A 263 23.23 -11.21 0.92
C ALA A 263 23.35 -12.66 1.43
N LEU A 264 22.22 -13.35 1.65
CA LEU A 264 22.17 -14.75 2.05
C LEU A 264 22.84 -15.65 1.00
N LEU A 265 22.52 -15.48 -0.29
CA LEU A 265 23.16 -16.23 -1.36
C LEU A 265 24.66 -15.96 -1.38
N ASP A 266 25.06 -14.68 -1.41
CA ASP A 266 26.45 -14.26 -1.54
C ASP A 266 27.31 -14.78 -0.38
N SER A 267 26.81 -14.72 0.87
CA SER A 267 27.53 -15.25 2.05
C SER A 267 27.69 -16.78 1.99
N ASN A 268 26.66 -17.52 1.54
CA ASN A 268 26.76 -18.96 1.36
C ASN A 268 27.73 -19.35 0.24
N LEU A 269 27.68 -18.69 -0.92
CA LEU A 269 28.63 -18.93 -2.01
C LEU A 269 30.07 -18.69 -1.54
N LYS A 270 30.32 -17.61 -0.79
CA LYS A 270 31.63 -17.29 -0.20
C LYS A 270 32.10 -18.39 0.76
N ARG A 271 31.20 -18.82 1.67
CA ARG A 271 31.50 -19.91 2.64
C ARG A 271 31.84 -21.22 1.95
N LEU A 272 31.17 -21.53 0.85
CA LEU A 272 31.34 -22.73 0.04
C LEU A 272 32.50 -22.62 -0.98
N LYS A 273 33.13 -21.43 -1.08
CA LYS A 273 34.18 -21.11 -2.07
C LYS A 273 33.71 -21.30 -3.52
N ILE A 274 32.45 -21.01 -3.78
CA ILE A 274 31.86 -21.03 -5.11
C ILE A 274 31.93 -19.62 -5.70
N ASP A 275 32.57 -19.46 -6.88
CA ASP A 275 32.54 -18.19 -7.61
C ASP A 275 31.12 -17.95 -8.17
N SER A 276 30.59 -16.79 -7.94
CA SER A 276 29.28 -16.38 -8.44
C SER A 276 29.14 -16.47 -9.97
N LYS A 277 30.25 -16.36 -10.69
CA LYS A 277 30.33 -16.59 -12.16
C LYS A 277 29.95 -18.00 -12.59
N ASN A 278 30.08 -18.97 -11.68
CA ASN A 278 29.69 -20.36 -11.93
C ASN A 278 28.17 -20.59 -11.69
N VAL A 279 27.45 -19.60 -11.16
CA VAL A 279 26.02 -19.69 -10.92
C VAL A 279 25.27 -19.07 -12.09
N LYS A 280 24.70 -19.90 -12.93
CA LYS A 280 23.99 -19.44 -14.14
C LYS A 280 22.74 -18.66 -13.76
N GLY A 281 22.64 -17.43 -14.25
CA GLY A 281 21.54 -16.53 -13.94
C GLY A 281 21.77 -15.64 -12.70
N TYR A 282 22.97 -15.68 -12.09
CA TYR A 282 23.32 -14.86 -10.94
C TYR A 282 23.08 -13.36 -11.15
N ASP A 283 23.28 -12.85 -12.37
CA ASP A 283 23.04 -11.44 -12.74
C ASP A 283 21.62 -11.17 -13.24
N ARG A 284 20.77 -12.18 -13.35
CA ARG A 284 19.33 -11.99 -13.61
C ARG A 284 18.66 -11.54 -12.33
N VAL A 285 18.11 -10.34 -12.34
CA VAL A 285 17.58 -9.71 -11.12
C VAL A 285 16.05 -9.63 -11.19
N ALA A 286 15.39 -10.02 -10.12
CA ALA A 286 13.97 -9.81 -9.88
C ALA A 286 13.78 -8.98 -8.59
N PRO A 287 13.10 -7.83 -8.64
CA PRO A 287 12.77 -7.07 -7.44
C PRO A 287 11.67 -7.80 -6.66
N GLY A 288 11.92 -8.10 -5.38
CA GLY A 288 10.95 -8.72 -4.49
C GLY A 288 10.83 -10.25 -4.57
N HIS A 289 10.33 -10.83 -3.49
CA HIS A 289 10.20 -12.28 -3.33
C HIS A 289 9.16 -12.88 -4.27
N LEU A 290 8.00 -12.21 -4.44
CA LEU A 290 6.94 -12.69 -5.33
C LEU A 290 7.37 -12.69 -6.80
N GLN A 291 8.09 -11.65 -7.24
CA GLN A 291 8.55 -11.61 -8.62
C GLN A 291 9.65 -12.64 -8.89
N ALA A 292 10.55 -12.88 -7.93
CA ALA A 292 11.53 -13.96 -8.05
C ALA A 292 10.85 -15.32 -8.14
N ALA A 293 9.86 -15.61 -7.28
CA ALA A 293 9.07 -16.83 -7.33
C ALA A 293 8.26 -16.96 -8.65
N TRP A 294 7.73 -15.86 -9.18
CA TRP A 294 7.05 -15.84 -10.49
C TRP A 294 7.98 -16.27 -11.63
N HIS A 295 9.25 -15.85 -11.65
CA HIS A 295 10.21 -16.30 -12.65
C HIS A 295 10.43 -17.84 -12.60
N VAL A 296 10.36 -18.42 -11.41
CA VAL A 296 10.42 -19.89 -11.27
C VAL A 296 9.13 -20.54 -11.78
N GLN A 297 7.98 -20.01 -11.40
CA GLN A 297 6.67 -20.52 -11.80
C GLN A 297 6.46 -20.46 -13.32
N SER A 298 6.95 -19.41 -13.97
CA SER A 298 6.88 -19.22 -15.43
C SER A 298 7.96 -19.99 -16.23
N GLY A 299 8.82 -20.76 -15.57
CA GLY A 299 9.88 -21.54 -16.21
C GLY A 299 11.06 -20.71 -16.73
N GLN A 300 11.16 -19.43 -16.34
CA GLN A 300 12.28 -18.57 -16.72
C GLN A 300 13.54 -18.83 -15.88
N ALA A 301 13.36 -19.44 -14.71
CA ALA A 301 14.43 -19.91 -13.84
C ALA A 301 14.03 -21.26 -13.20
N ASP A 302 15.01 -22.07 -12.81
CA ASP A 302 14.78 -23.33 -12.09
C ASP A 302 14.54 -23.08 -10.60
N CYS A 303 15.16 -22.03 -10.05
CA CYS A 303 15.02 -21.68 -8.64
C CYS A 303 15.40 -20.22 -8.36
N CYS A 304 15.04 -19.78 -7.13
CA CYS A 304 15.46 -18.50 -6.56
C CYS A 304 15.59 -18.61 -5.04
N ILE A 305 16.11 -17.57 -4.38
CA ILE A 305 16.02 -17.43 -2.92
C ILE A 305 14.90 -16.47 -2.58
N ALA A 306 13.90 -16.97 -1.85
CA ALA A 306 12.75 -16.20 -1.44
C ALA A 306 12.11 -16.79 -0.17
N THR A 307 11.01 -16.16 0.29
CA THR A 307 10.26 -16.63 1.46
C THR A 307 9.39 -17.85 1.14
N ARG A 308 9.09 -18.67 2.16
CA ARG A 308 8.13 -19.79 2.03
C ARG A 308 6.76 -19.31 1.54
N ALA A 309 6.29 -18.16 2.03
CA ALA A 309 5.02 -17.60 1.60
C ALA A 309 5.00 -17.31 0.09
N ALA A 310 6.08 -16.75 -0.47
CA ALA A 310 6.20 -16.53 -1.90
C ALA A 310 6.16 -17.84 -2.71
N ALA A 311 6.80 -18.90 -2.21
CA ALA A 311 6.70 -20.22 -2.84
C ALA A 311 5.25 -20.76 -2.82
N ARG A 312 4.56 -20.64 -1.68
CA ARG A 312 3.18 -21.13 -1.51
C ARG A 312 2.17 -20.48 -2.45
N VAL A 313 2.26 -19.15 -2.62
CA VAL A 313 1.34 -18.40 -3.51
C VAL A 313 1.34 -18.99 -4.94
N PHE A 314 2.48 -19.49 -5.41
CA PHE A 314 2.63 -20.04 -6.75
C PHE A 314 2.65 -21.59 -6.79
N GLY A 315 2.38 -22.27 -5.69
CA GLY A 315 2.40 -23.74 -5.62
C GLY A 315 3.78 -24.35 -5.89
N LEU A 316 4.85 -23.65 -5.52
CA LEU A 316 6.24 -24.03 -5.76
C LEU A 316 6.83 -24.86 -4.62
N GLY A 317 7.91 -25.60 -4.92
CA GLY A 317 8.71 -26.29 -3.91
C GLY A 317 9.51 -25.31 -3.05
N PHE A 318 9.83 -25.72 -1.82
CA PHE A 318 10.58 -24.89 -0.89
C PHE A 318 11.55 -25.73 -0.06
N ILE A 319 12.81 -25.30 -0.02
CA ILE A 319 13.88 -25.91 0.77
C ILE A 319 14.34 -24.84 1.77
N PRO A 320 14.09 -25.02 3.08
CA PRO A 320 14.43 -24.00 4.07
C PRO A 320 15.94 -23.83 4.21
N LEU A 321 16.39 -22.59 4.30
CA LEU A 321 17.79 -22.24 4.57
C LEU A 321 17.96 -21.66 5.97
N LEU A 322 17.11 -20.72 6.33
CA LEU A 322 17.15 -20.09 7.64
C LEU A 322 15.81 -19.39 7.98
N SER A 323 15.67 -19.03 9.26
CA SER A 323 14.61 -18.14 9.72
C SER A 323 15.20 -16.77 10.01
N GLU A 324 14.57 -15.71 9.52
CA GLU A 324 14.98 -14.33 9.70
C GLU A 324 13.85 -13.50 10.32
N ARG A 325 14.25 -12.52 11.13
CA ARG A 325 13.30 -11.55 11.67
C ARG A 325 13.15 -10.37 10.71
N TYR A 326 11.92 -10.11 10.34
CA TYR A 326 11.55 -8.90 9.62
C TYR A 326 11.05 -7.85 10.60
N ASP A 327 11.68 -6.69 10.61
CA ASP A 327 11.37 -5.60 11.54
C ASP A 327 10.89 -4.37 10.78
N LEU A 328 10.06 -3.58 11.44
CA LEU A 328 9.60 -2.27 11.03
C LEU A 328 10.38 -1.20 11.80
N ALA A 329 11.22 -0.46 11.09
CA ALA A 329 11.91 0.71 11.65
C ALA A 329 11.04 1.95 11.44
N ILE A 330 10.74 2.68 12.51
CA ILE A 330 9.80 3.81 12.54
C ILE A 330 10.52 5.01 13.17
N ARG A 331 10.49 6.17 12.52
CA ARG A 331 10.99 7.40 13.15
C ARG A 331 10.19 7.70 14.42
N ARG A 332 10.87 7.98 15.55
CA ARG A 332 10.18 8.24 16.85
C ARG A 332 9.15 9.35 16.75
N GLN A 333 9.40 10.38 15.95
CA GLN A 333 8.46 11.48 15.73
C GLN A 333 7.13 11.04 15.08
N HIS A 334 7.06 9.85 14.51
CA HIS A 334 5.84 9.32 13.90
C HIS A 334 5.08 8.37 14.84
N LEU A 335 5.69 7.96 15.96
CA LEU A 335 5.07 6.98 16.86
C LEU A 335 3.70 7.44 17.39
N ASP A 336 3.54 8.74 17.66
CA ASP A 336 2.31 9.28 18.22
C ASP A 336 1.22 9.56 17.16
N MET A 337 1.50 9.26 15.88
CA MET A 337 0.48 9.36 14.82
C MET A 337 -0.62 8.32 15.05
N PRO A 338 -1.92 8.70 15.02
CA PRO A 338 -3.02 7.76 15.22
C PRO A 338 -2.96 6.55 14.26
N SER A 339 -2.60 6.78 13.00
CA SER A 339 -2.43 5.73 12.00
C SER A 339 -1.31 4.73 12.37
N ILE A 340 -0.19 5.21 12.91
CA ILE A 340 0.91 4.36 13.41
C ILE A 340 0.47 3.58 14.64
N GLN A 341 -0.24 4.20 15.58
CA GLN A 341 -0.77 3.49 16.75
C GLN A 341 -1.74 2.37 16.33
N THR A 342 -2.63 2.64 15.38
CA THR A 342 -3.52 1.63 14.80
C THR A 342 -2.73 0.47 14.17
N LEU A 343 -1.61 0.74 13.50
CA LEU A 343 -0.72 -0.30 12.97
C LEU A 343 -0.13 -1.14 14.10
N LEU A 344 0.42 -0.51 15.15
CA LEU A 344 1.01 -1.22 16.29
C LEU A 344 -0.02 -2.09 17.02
N ASP A 345 -1.23 -1.60 17.19
CA ASP A 345 -2.34 -2.38 17.75
C ASP A 345 -2.71 -3.56 16.86
N THR A 346 -2.71 -3.36 15.54
CA THR A 346 -3.04 -4.41 14.56
C THR A 346 -2.03 -5.57 14.64
N LEU A 347 -0.75 -5.31 14.80
CA LEU A 347 0.28 -6.36 14.97
C LEU A 347 0.02 -7.26 16.19
N ASN A 348 -0.74 -6.77 17.16
CA ASN A 348 -1.08 -7.52 18.38
C ASN A 348 -2.41 -8.28 18.29
N ARG A 349 -3.21 -8.08 17.22
CA ARG A 349 -4.52 -8.74 17.06
C ARG A 349 -4.37 -10.22 16.67
N SER A 350 -5.11 -11.09 17.32
CA SER A 350 -5.05 -12.54 17.10
C SER A 350 -5.53 -12.97 15.71
N ASN A 351 -6.53 -12.26 15.13
CA ASN A 351 -7.01 -12.53 13.77
C ASN A 351 -5.95 -12.18 12.72
N TYR A 352 -5.27 -11.04 12.85
CA TYR A 352 -4.16 -10.65 11.99
C TYR A 352 -3.03 -11.68 12.03
N ARG A 353 -2.58 -12.06 13.24
CA ARG A 353 -1.51 -13.04 13.42
C ARG A 353 -1.84 -14.39 12.78
N ARG A 354 -3.05 -14.89 13.01
CA ARG A 354 -3.53 -16.14 12.40
C ARG A 354 -3.55 -16.08 10.88
N GLU A 355 -4.02 -14.97 10.31
CA GLU A 355 -4.06 -14.78 8.87
C GLU A 355 -2.65 -14.75 8.28
N LEU A 356 -1.73 -14.01 8.89
CA LEU A 356 -0.33 -13.94 8.43
C LEU A 356 0.36 -15.32 8.51
N GLU A 357 0.17 -16.07 9.60
CA GLU A 357 0.71 -17.43 9.75
C GLU A 357 0.13 -18.42 8.72
N SER A 358 -1.12 -18.22 8.30
CA SER A 358 -1.77 -19.07 7.28
C SER A 358 -1.10 -19.00 5.91
N LEU A 359 -0.39 -17.90 5.61
CA LEU A 359 0.41 -17.78 4.38
C LEU A 359 1.57 -18.79 4.37
N GLY A 360 1.99 -19.25 5.55
CA GLY A 360 3.05 -20.23 5.76
C GLY A 360 4.44 -19.63 5.86
N GLY A 361 5.20 -20.19 6.80
CA GLY A 361 6.56 -19.74 7.08
C GLY A 361 6.67 -18.48 7.92
N TYR A 362 5.57 -17.93 8.42
CA TYR A 362 5.55 -16.83 9.38
C TYR A 362 5.37 -17.34 10.81
N ASP A 363 6.12 -16.77 11.74
CA ASP A 363 5.95 -16.90 13.18
C ASP A 363 5.70 -15.48 13.75
N THR A 364 4.51 -15.28 14.30
CA THR A 364 4.07 -13.99 14.81
C THR A 364 4.16 -13.84 16.33
N ARG A 365 4.77 -14.81 17.05
CA ARG A 365 4.86 -14.78 18.52
C ARG A 365 5.51 -13.51 19.05
N ALA A 366 6.50 -12.97 18.35
CA ALA A 366 7.18 -11.73 18.67
C ALA A 366 6.59 -10.50 17.93
N ALA A 367 5.53 -10.63 17.13
CA ALA A 367 4.95 -9.52 16.40
C ALA A 367 4.49 -8.41 17.36
N GLY A 368 4.78 -7.15 17.03
CA GLY A 368 4.50 -5.99 17.88
C GLY A 368 5.52 -5.76 19.00
N GLN A 369 6.48 -6.66 19.21
CA GLN A 369 7.53 -6.45 20.20
C GLN A 369 8.44 -5.30 19.78
N ARG A 370 8.65 -4.36 20.69
CA ARG A 370 9.60 -3.26 20.52
C ARG A 370 11.00 -3.68 20.95
N LEU A 371 11.98 -3.46 20.06
CA LEU A 371 13.38 -3.83 20.25
C LEU A 371 14.27 -2.61 20.60
N LEU A 372 13.85 -1.40 20.16
CA LEU A 372 14.48 -0.10 20.43
C LEU A 372 13.45 0.99 20.73
#